data_97fcac48fc9356d19ea6ba8e5d2a8004
#
_entry.id   97fcac48fc9356d19ea6ba8e5d2a8004
#
_cell.length_a   1.000
_cell.length_b   1.000
_cell.length_c   1.000
_cell.angle_alpha   90.00
_cell.angle_beta   90.00
_cell.angle_gamma   90.00
#
_symmetry.space_group_name_H-M   'P 1'
#
loop_
_entity.id
_entity.type
_entity.pdbx_description
1 polymer ?
#
loop_
_entity_poly.entity_id
_entity_poly.type
_entity_poly.pdbx_seq_one_letter_code
_entity_poly.pdbx_strand_id
1 'polypeptide(L)'
;MGGLFRWSSKWWPGLIPLVILWAIAAWTSTAPLESDLTARSAASLKDSVLDKGRIAVDGRDVTFAADAFSEQGRLSAVASVKAVPGVRLVNDETRLVPEATPFVWSAERDVARVTLSGSSPLPATRSRLTEAARASLGGVEVVDQMNLARGAPKSFDNAALLLVDQVAKLRDGKITISDNKVSLSGMARDLGGREAMAAALKNLPEGYSVAANEIKAPPYIFQAYKDPVAVTLTLTGYVPDNNAHGTIVAAAGRKFFSEKVVDNLKTSVGAPSGFAGAVVPSLAALSRLSTGTLVVSDREVKVAGDAFYDSAPALIRANLLKDFPQGWQVKVDISVKPAAAPVDATVCQQLFSELLGKGTIRFETGRSTLDPDSAGLLDRLIEIALRCPTANIEVEGHTDAAGEPAANQSLSEKRAQAVVDYLVKAGLPAGRFTAVGYGGTQPVATNDTEEGKAQNRRIEFVVKE
;
A
#
# COMPACT_ATOMS: atom_id res chain seq x y z
N MET A 1 -10.66 -66.49 94.91
CA MET A 1 -10.79 -65.10 95.04
C MET A 1 -10.55 -64.51 93.67
N GLY A 2 -11.35 -64.35 92.83
CA GLY A 2 -11.13 -63.86 91.47
C GLY A 2 -12.41 -63.99 90.69
N GLY A 3 -13.26 -63.00 90.75
CA GLY A 3 -14.48 -62.92 89.94
C GLY A 3 -14.17 -62.46 88.53
N LEU A 4 -14.23 -63.35 87.57
CA LEU A 4 -14.24 -63.06 86.17
C LEU A 4 -15.58 -62.47 85.81
N PHE A 5 -15.59 -61.16 85.49
CA PHE A 5 -16.71 -60.46 84.88
C PHE A 5 -16.96 -61.05 83.50
N ARG A 6 -17.95 -61.97 83.37
CA ARG A 6 -18.52 -62.38 82.11
C ARG A 6 -19.50 -61.33 81.65
N TRP A 7 -19.03 -60.44 80.79
CA TRP A 7 -19.88 -59.50 80.02
C TRP A 7 -20.35 -60.18 78.73
N SER A 8 -21.33 -61.06 78.85
CA SER A 8 -22.04 -61.58 77.70
C SER A 8 -23.13 -60.59 77.32
N SER A 9 -22.73 -59.59 76.62
CA SER A 9 -23.69 -58.66 76.03
C SER A 9 -24.48 -59.40 74.97
N LYS A 10 -25.76 -59.67 75.21
CA LYS A 10 -26.72 -60.26 74.25
C LYS A 10 -26.99 -59.33 73.01
N TRP A 11 -26.33 -58.21 72.97
CA TRP A 11 -26.50 -57.17 71.90
C TRP A 11 -25.58 -57.34 70.67
N TRP A 12 -24.56 -58.19 70.75
CA TRP A 12 -23.60 -58.41 69.65
C TRP A 12 -24.24 -58.87 68.34
N PRO A 13 -25.25 -59.75 68.30
CA PRO A 13 -25.85 -60.15 67.04
C PRO A 13 -26.64 -59.05 66.37
N GLY A 14 -27.13 -58.06 67.12
CA GLY A 14 -27.82 -56.88 66.53
C GLY A 14 -26.93 -55.78 66.05
N LEU A 15 -25.68 -55.68 66.52
CA LEU A 15 -24.70 -54.70 66.02
C LEU A 15 -24.18 -54.98 64.60
N ILE A 16 -24.05 -56.29 64.30
CA ILE A 16 -23.55 -56.69 62.95
C ILE A 16 -24.46 -56.19 61.80
N PRO A 17 -25.80 -56.47 61.80
CA PRO A 17 -26.67 -55.93 60.76
C PRO A 17 -26.79 -54.44 60.80
N LEU A 18 -26.64 -53.75 61.91
CA LEU A 18 -26.68 -52.31 62.02
C LEU A 18 -25.41 -51.65 61.38
N VAL A 19 -24.24 -52.29 61.61
CA VAL A 19 -23.00 -51.89 60.99
C VAL A 19 -23.07 -52.13 59.46
N ILE A 20 -23.65 -53.24 59.02
CA ILE A 20 -23.84 -53.52 57.59
C ILE A 20 -24.81 -52.54 56.94
N LEU A 21 -25.96 -52.24 57.57
CA LEU A 21 -26.91 -51.24 57.10
C LEU A 21 -26.31 -49.87 57.10
N TRP A 22 -25.52 -49.50 58.12
CA TRP A 22 -24.78 -48.27 58.17
C TRP A 22 -23.74 -48.19 57.03
N ALA A 23 -22.97 -49.23 56.78
CA ALA A 23 -21.99 -49.30 55.69
C ALA A 23 -22.66 -49.22 54.34
N ILE A 24 -23.80 -49.89 54.14
CA ILE A 24 -24.58 -49.78 52.85
C ILE A 24 -25.14 -48.34 52.71
N ALA A 25 -25.73 -47.78 53.74
CA ALA A 25 -26.26 -46.42 53.72
C ALA A 25 -25.15 -45.40 53.49
N ALA A 26 -23.98 -45.54 54.11
CA ALA A 26 -22.81 -44.70 53.89
C ALA A 26 -22.34 -44.84 52.45
N TRP A 27 -22.19 -46.04 51.92
CA TRP A 27 -21.74 -46.31 50.55
C TRP A 27 -22.71 -45.79 49.46
N THR A 28 -24.03 -45.94 49.68
CA THR A 28 -25.06 -45.48 48.76
C THR A 28 -25.32 -43.99 48.82
N SER A 29 -24.98 -43.29 49.93
CA SER A 29 -25.22 -41.86 50.12
C SER A 29 -23.98 -40.98 49.80
N THR A 30 -22.75 -41.56 49.71
CA THR A 30 -21.53 -40.76 49.49
C THR A 30 -21.52 -40.16 48.11
N ALA A 31 -21.74 -40.92 47.02
CA ALA A 31 -21.68 -40.43 45.64
C ALA A 31 -22.72 -39.32 45.33
N PRO A 32 -24.01 -39.44 45.74
CA PRO A 32 -24.97 -38.35 45.60
C PRO A 32 -24.58 -37.08 46.38
N LEU A 33 -24.05 -37.24 47.61
CA LEU A 33 -23.60 -36.13 48.45
C LEU A 33 -22.42 -35.37 47.80
N GLU A 34 -21.43 -36.11 47.33
CA GLU A 34 -20.25 -35.55 46.66
C GLU A 34 -20.63 -34.82 45.37
N SER A 35 -21.52 -35.39 44.57
CA SER A 35 -22.04 -34.76 43.35
C SER A 35 -22.80 -33.47 43.66
N ASP A 36 -23.67 -33.45 44.69
CA ASP A 36 -24.42 -32.28 45.09
C ASP A 36 -23.50 -31.18 45.68
N LEU A 37 -22.53 -31.56 46.53
CA LEU A 37 -21.53 -30.61 47.04
C LEU A 37 -20.64 -30.05 45.95
N THR A 38 -20.25 -30.88 44.98
CA THR A 38 -19.49 -30.42 43.83
C THR A 38 -20.28 -29.38 43.02
N ALA A 39 -21.56 -29.65 42.75
CA ALA A 39 -22.42 -28.72 41.97
C ALA A 39 -22.65 -27.41 42.75
N ARG A 40 -22.92 -27.45 44.06
CA ARG A 40 -23.12 -26.23 44.88
C ARG A 40 -21.82 -25.44 45.04
N SER A 41 -20.69 -26.11 45.24
CA SER A 41 -19.38 -25.45 45.31
C SER A 41 -19.01 -24.80 43.98
N ALA A 42 -19.28 -25.45 42.84
CA ALA A 42 -19.09 -24.85 41.52
C ALA A 42 -20.02 -23.64 41.30
N ALA A 43 -21.27 -23.75 41.74
CA ALA A 43 -22.22 -22.63 41.64
C ALA A 43 -21.78 -21.40 42.46
N SER A 44 -21.18 -21.61 43.65
CA SER A 44 -20.67 -20.51 44.50
C SER A 44 -19.49 -19.74 43.89
N LEU A 45 -18.82 -20.29 42.86
CA LEU A 45 -17.68 -19.70 42.16
C LEU A 45 -18.06 -19.04 40.82
N LYS A 46 -19.32 -19.08 40.42
CA LYS A 46 -19.79 -18.62 39.11
C LYS A 46 -19.41 -17.17 38.79
N ASP A 47 -19.36 -16.31 39.81
CA ASP A 47 -19.00 -14.88 39.67
C ASP A 47 -17.51 -14.61 39.98
N SER A 48 -16.73 -15.65 40.27
CA SER A 48 -15.31 -15.51 40.59
C SER A 48 -14.47 -15.48 39.33
N VAL A 49 -13.53 -14.52 39.24
CA VAL A 49 -12.58 -14.41 38.12
C VAL A 49 -11.41 -15.36 38.37
N LEU A 50 -11.50 -16.57 37.86
CA LEU A 50 -10.54 -17.67 38.05
C LEU A 50 -10.29 -18.36 36.70
N ASP A 51 -9.11 -18.96 36.54
CA ASP A 51 -8.78 -19.84 35.42
C ASP A 51 -8.51 -21.27 35.90
N LYS A 52 -8.80 -22.26 35.07
CA LYS A 52 -8.56 -23.69 35.32
C LYS A 52 -9.13 -24.17 36.63
N GLY A 53 -10.29 -23.63 37.06
CA GLY A 53 -10.96 -24.03 38.31
C GLY A 53 -11.29 -25.52 38.31
N ARG A 54 -10.87 -26.22 39.37
CA ARG A 54 -11.11 -27.64 39.59
C ARG A 54 -11.60 -27.86 41.01
N ILE A 55 -12.70 -28.55 41.15
CA ILE A 55 -13.30 -28.93 42.47
C ILE A 55 -13.31 -30.44 42.53
N ALA A 56 -12.70 -30.98 43.56
CA ALA A 56 -12.81 -32.39 43.93
C ALA A 56 -13.39 -32.50 45.34
N VAL A 57 -14.35 -33.38 45.53
CA VAL A 57 -15.04 -33.62 46.83
C VAL A 57 -14.77 -35.04 47.24
N ASP A 58 -14.33 -35.21 48.50
CA ASP A 58 -14.18 -36.48 49.16
C ASP A 58 -15.04 -36.45 50.50
N GLY A 59 -16.18 -37.09 50.45
CA GLY A 59 -17.19 -36.99 51.47
C GLY A 59 -17.73 -35.55 51.63
N ARG A 60 -17.19 -34.81 52.60
CA ARG A 60 -17.56 -33.42 52.88
C ARG A 60 -16.37 -32.45 52.80
N ASP A 61 -15.24 -32.96 52.41
CA ASP A 61 -14.02 -32.17 52.23
C ASP A 61 -13.88 -31.79 50.76
N VAL A 62 -13.66 -30.51 50.51
CA VAL A 62 -13.56 -29.96 49.18
C VAL A 62 -12.12 -29.55 48.91
N THR A 63 -11.48 -30.15 47.89
CA THR A 63 -10.22 -29.67 47.35
C THR A 63 -10.52 -28.72 46.23
N PHE A 64 -10.08 -27.48 46.35
CA PHE A 64 -10.30 -26.41 45.37
C PHE A 64 -8.97 -25.92 44.80
N ALA A 65 -8.75 -26.21 43.54
CA ALA A 65 -7.58 -25.73 42.78
C ALA A 65 -8.04 -24.78 41.69
N ALA A 66 -7.36 -23.64 41.55
CA ALA A 66 -7.60 -22.65 40.47
C ALA A 66 -6.44 -21.68 40.39
N ASP A 67 -6.28 -21.05 39.19
CA ASP A 67 -5.38 -19.94 39.01
C ASP A 67 -6.14 -18.62 39.27
N ALA A 68 -5.70 -17.83 40.26
CA ALA A 68 -6.32 -16.56 40.68
C ALA A 68 -5.49 -15.37 40.20
N PHE A 69 -6.18 -14.28 39.81
CA PHE A 69 -5.56 -13.06 39.27
C PHE A 69 -5.30 -11.98 40.32
N SER A 70 -5.78 -12.18 41.55
CA SER A 70 -5.48 -11.31 42.69
C SER A 70 -5.56 -12.10 43.98
N GLU A 71 -4.83 -11.68 45.01
CA GLU A 71 -4.89 -12.32 46.35
C GLU A 71 -6.30 -12.18 46.97
N GLN A 72 -6.91 -11.01 46.80
CA GLN A 72 -8.27 -10.78 47.29
C GLN A 72 -9.28 -11.70 46.58
N GLY A 73 -9.18 -11.86 45.25
CA GLY A 73 -10.03 -12.78 44.49
C GLY A 73 -9.85 -14.24 44.93
N ARG A 74 -8.60 -14.65 45.17
CA ARG A 74 -8.25 -15.97 45.70
C ARG A 74 -8.94 -16.25 47.05
N LEU A 75 -8.74 -15.35 48.02
CA LEU A 75 -9.30 -15.47 49.34
C LEU A 75 -10.84 -15.43 49.31
N SER A 76 -11.43 -14.58 48.49
CA SER A 76 -12.89 -14.50 48.33
C SER A 76 -13.47 -15.79 47.76
N ALA A 77 -12.83 -16.38 46.73
CA ALA A 77 -13.26 -17.63 46.13
C ALA A 77 -13.21 -18.80 47.13
N VAL A 78 -12.12 -18.94 47.90
CA VAL A 78 -11.98 -19.94 48.95
C VAL A 78 -13.04 -19.75 50.04
N ALA A 79 -13.31 -18.50 50.44
CA ALA A 79 -14.36 -18.18 51.41
C ALA A 79 -15.76 -18.55 50.88
N SER A 80 -16.04 -18.32 49.58
CA SER A 80 -17.31 -18.71 48.97
C SER A 80 -17.52 -20.22 48.96
N VAL A 81 -16.50 -21.01 48.66
CA VAL A 81 -16.58 -22.49 48.75
C VAL A 81 -16.78 -22.95 50.20
N LYS A 82 -16.06 -22.33 51.13
CA LYS A 82 -16.18 -22.65 52.58
C LYS A 82 -17.56 -22.35 53.14
N ALA A 83 -18.24 -21.35 52.59
CA ALA A 83 -19.60 -20.97 53.02
C ALA A 83 -20.70 -21.91 52.48
N VAL A 84 -20.39 -22.84 51.58
CA VAL A 84 -21.38 -23.80 51.04
C VAL A 84 -21.88 -24.72 52.13
N PRO A 85 -23.20 -24.77 52.40
CA PRO A 85 -23.76 -25.67 53.44
C PRO A 85 -23.41 -27.12 53.13
N GLY A 86 -22.84 -27.82 54.14
CA GLY A 86 -22.42 -29.20 54.04
C GLY A 86 -20.92 -29.41 53.86
N VAL A 87 -20.18 -28.41 53.43
CA VAL A 87 -18.70 -28.43 53.34
C VAL A 87 -18.14 -28.47 54.81
N ARG A 88 -17.24 -29.41 55.09
CA ARG A 88 -16.55 -29.51 56.36
C ARG A 88 -15.21 -28.81 56.35
N LEU A 89 -14.40 -29.06 55.33
CA LEU A 89 -13.06 -28.53 55.17
C LEU A 89 -12.86 -28.12 53.69
N VAL A 90 -12.15 -27.00 53.46
CA VAL A 90 -11.66 -26.63 52.13
C VAL A 90 -10.15 -26.76 52.14
N ASN A 91 -9.63 -27.64 51.29
CA ASN A 91 -8.22 -27.75 50.99
C ASN A 91 -7.90 -26.80 49.85
N ASP A 92 -7.24 -25.67 50.15
CA ASP A 92 -6.92 -24.61 49.18
C ASP A 92 -5.63 -24.96 48.42
N GLU A 93 -5.79 -25.35 47.17
CA GLU A 93 -4.69 -25.55 46.19
C GLU A 93 -4.66 -24.46 45.11
N THR A 94 -5.32 -23.33 45.37
CA THR A 94 -5.30 -22.20 44.44
C THR A 94 -3.92 -21.55 44.38
N ARG A 95 -3.58 -21.05 43.17
CA ARG A 95 -2.30 -20.38 42.91
C ARG A 95 -2.54 -19.00 42.35
N LEU A 96 -1.63 -18.07 42.59
CA LEU A 96 -1.62 -16.80 41.92
C LEU A 96 -0.94 -16.95 40.54
N VAL A 97 -1.59 -16.44 39.52
CA VAL A 97 -0.96 -16.29 38.17
C VAL A 97 0.34 -15.50 38.37
N PRO A 98 1.45 -15.88 37.69
CA PRO A 98 2.72 -15.15 37.78
C PRO A 98 2.57 -13.66 37.47
N GLU A 99 3.37 -12.84 38.14
CA GLU A 99 3.43 -11.41 37.88
C GLU A 99 4.48 -11.13 36.80
N ALA A 100 4.11 -10.37 35.75
CA ALA A 100 5.03 -9.94 34.71
C ALA A 100 5.59 -8.57 35.05
N THR A 101 6.91 -8.44 35.08
CA THR A 101 7.64 -7.18 35.29
C THR A 101 8.85 -7.13 34.35
N PRO A 102 8.85 -6.32 33.30
CA PRO A 102 7.74 -5.46 32.84
C PRO A 102 6.56 -6.26 32.28
N PHE A 103 5.35 -5.68 32.33
CA PHE A 103 4.17 -6.24 31.69
C PHE A 103 4.23 -5.91 30.19
N VAL A 104 4.57 -6.92 29.39
CA VAL A 104 4.76 -6.73 27.93
C VAL A 104 3.64 -7.44 27.18
N TRP A 105 3.02 -6.71 26.26
CA TRP A 105 2.10 -7.23 25.25
C TRP A 105 2.54 -6.73 23.87
N SER A 106 2.37 -7.54 22.84
CA SER A 106 2.65 -7.10 21.48
C SER A 106 1.71 -7.73 20.46
N ALA A 107 1.48 -6.97 19.39
CA ALA A 107 0.83 -7.43 18.17
C ALA A 107 1.78 -7.19 16.99
N GLU A 108 2.09 -8.26 16.28
CA GLU A 108 2.98 -8.25 15.13
C GLU A 108 2.25 -8.70 13.88
N ARG A 109 2.32 -7.92 12.82
CA ARG A 109 1.70 -8.21 11.53
C ARG A 109 2.78 -8.50 10.49
N ASP A 110 2.65 -9.61 9.80
CA ASP A 110 3.28 -9.87 8.51
C ASP A 110 2.22 -9.89 7.39
N VAL A 111 2.63 -10.22 6.17
CA VAL A 111 1.72 -10.23 5.01
C VAL A 111 0.58 -11.24 5.17
N ALA A 112 0.82 -12.37 5.86
CA ALA A 112 -0.09 -13.51 5.92
C ALA A 112 -0.89 -13.59 7.24
N ARG A 113 -0.33 -13.08 8.35
CA ARG A 113 -0.89 -13.28 9.68
C ARG A 113 -0.64 -12.12 10.63
N VAL A 114 -1.40 -12.13 11.74
CA VAL A 114 -1.15 -11.29 12.92
C VAL A 114 -0.94 -12.18 14.11
N THR A 115 0.16 -11.99 14.83
CA THR A 115 0.48 -12.71 16.06
C THR A 115 0.31 -11.78 17.24
N LEU A 116 -0.58 -12.16 18.17
CA LEU A 116 -0.71 -11.53 19.48
C LEU A 116 0.14 -12.32 20.47
N SER A 117 1.04 -11.67 21.18
CA SER A 117 1.97 -12.32 22.10
C SER A 117 2.21 -11.50 23.36
N GLY A 118 2.92 -12.10 24.34
CA GLY A 118 3.19 -11.47 25.62
C GLY A 118 2.11 -11.77 26.66
N SER A 119 1.79 -10.80 27.51
CA SER A 119 0.95 -10.98 28.69
C SER A 119 -0.45 -10.42 28.49
N SER A 120 -1.46 -11.16 28.98
CA SER A 120 -2.85 -10.72 29.12
C SER A 120 -3.29 -10.83 30.58
N PRO A 121 -3.98 -9.81 31.14
CA PRO A 121 -4.34 -9.84 32.57
C PRO A 121 -5.42 -10.85 32.92
N LEU A 122 -6.33 -11.12 32.00
CA LEU A 122 -7.50 -11.99 32.21
C LEU A 122 -7.81 -12.82 30.97
N PRO A 123 -8.42 -14.01 31.10
CA PRO A 123 -8.91 -14.80 29.96
C PRO A 123 -9.91 -14.02 29.10
N ALA A 124 -10.81 -13.26 29.73
CA ALA A 124 -11.79 -12.42 29.01
C ALA A 124 -11.11 -11.33 28.14
N THR A 125 -10.08 -10.66 28.66
CA THR A 125 -9.28 -9.69 27.91
C THR A 125 -8.58 -10.36 26.73
N ARG A 126 -7.96 -11.52 26.94
CA ARG A 126 -7.32 -12.32 25.88
C ARG A 126 -8.29 -12.64 24.75
N SER A 127 -9.49 -13.14 25.07
CA SER A 127 -10.53 -13.44 24.07
C SER A 127 -10.97 -12.17 23.32
N ARG A 128 -11.25 -11.07 24.04
CA ARG A 128 -11.65 -9.79 23.43
C ARG A 128 -10.61 -9.24 22.46
N LEU A 129 -9.32 -9.29 22.81
CA LEU A 129 -8.23 -8.84 21.94
C LEU A 129 -8.13 -9.70 20.68
N THR A 130 -8.27 -11.02 20.83
CA THR A 130 -8.23 -11.96 19.70
C THR A 130 -9.43 -11.78 18.78
N GLU A 131 -10.63 -11.59 19.33
CA GLU A 131 -11.85 -11.30 18.58
C GLU A 131 -11.77 -9.95 17.86
N ALA A 132 -11.31 -8.90 18.55
CA ALA A 132 -11.10 -7.59 17.94
C ALA A 132 -10.10 -7.65 16.78
N ALA A 133 -9.00 -8.38 16.93
CA ALA A 133 -8.03 -8.59 15.87
C ALA A 133 -8.65 -9.30 14.66
N ARG A 134 -9.44 -10.36 14.88
CA ARG A 134 -10.15 -11.07 13.79
C ARG A 134 -11.15 -10.18 13.07
N ALA A 135 -11.90 -9.38 13.83
CA ALA A 135 -12.90 -8.45 13.27
C ALA A 135 -12.26 -7.36 12.41
N SER A 136 -11.13 -6.78 12.87
CA SER A 136 -10.45 -5.67 12.19
C SER A 136 -9.64 -6.10 10.96
N LEU A 137 -9.25 -7.37 10.85
CA LEU A 137 -8.26 -7.85 9.88
C LEU A 137 -8.85 -8.55 8.64
N GLY A 138 -10.17 -8.78 8.60
CA GLY A 138 -10.88 -9.21 7.39
C GLY A 138 -10.28 -10.42 6.62
N GLY A 139 -10.06 -11.57 7.32
CA GLY A 139 -9.59 -12.80 6.69
C GLY A 139 -8.09 -13.09 6.83
N VAL A 140 -7.33 -12.22 7.49
CA VAL A 140 -5.94 -12.49 7.89
C VAL A 140 -5.93 -13.47 9.06
N GLU A 141 -5.02 -14.44 9.07
CA GLU A 141 -4.86 -15.39 10.16
C GLU A 141 -4.45 -14.66 11.46
N VAL A 142 -5.17 -14.92 12.56
CA VAL A 142 -4.82 -14.38 13.89
C VAL A 142 -4.33 -15.51 14.77
N VAL A 143 -3.05 -15.45 15.13
CA VAL A 143 -2.38 -16.41 16.02
C VAL A 143 -2.29 -15.82 17.43
N ASP A 144 -2.88 -16.52 18.41
CA ASP A 144 -2.84 -16.12 19.81
C ASP A 144 -1.75 -16.89 20.57
N GLN A 145 -0.69 -16.19 20.93
CA GLN A 145 0.44 -16.67 21.73
C GLN A 145 0.53 -15.93 23.08
N MET A 146 -0.55 -15.29 23.53
CA MET A 146 -0.57 -14.58 24.81
C MET A 146 -0.58 -15.55 25.98
N ASN A 147 0.10 -15.21 27.05
CA ASN A 147 0.10 -15.88 28.33
C ASN A 147 -0.66 -15.05 29.36
N LEU A 148 -1.30 -15.71 30.36
CA LEU A 148 -1.93 -15.01 31.47
C LEU A 148 -0.86 -14.55 32.44
N ALA A 149 -0.91 -13.28 32.87
CA ALA A 149 -0.01 -12.71 33.85
C ALA A 149 -0.67 -11.56 34.62
N ARG A 150 -0.28 -11.39 35.89
CA ARG A 150 -0.63 -10.22 36.70
C ARG A 150 0.33 -9.07 36.43
N GLY A 151 0.04 -7.87 36.91
CA GLY A 151 0.89 -6.70 36.80
C GLY A 151 0.50 -5.75 35.64
N ALA A 152 -0.66 -5.98 34.99
CA ALA A 152 -1.14 -5.10 33.93
C ALA A 152 -1.34 -3.65 34.41
N PRO A 153 -0.93 -2.66 33.65
CA PRO A 153 -1.20 -1.27 33.95
C PRO A 153 -2.71 -0.97 33.94
N LYS A 154 -3.08 0.10 34.62
CA LYS A 154 -4.48 0.58 34.61
C LYS A 154 -4.94 0.87 33.19
N SER A 155 -6.16 0.49 32.84
CA SER A 155 -6.76 0.68 31.50
C SER A 155 -6.03 -0.05 30.35
N PHE A 156 -5.30 -1.12 30.68
CA PHE A 156 -4.61 -1.96 29.66
C PHE A 156 -5.55 -2.41 28.55
N ASP A 157 -6.75 -2.91 28.90
CA ASP A 157 -7.74 -3.39 27.92
C ASP A 157 -8.06 -2.34 26.85
N ASN A 158 -8.28 -1.09 27.28
CA ASN A 158 -8.62 0.01 26.36
C ASN A 158 -7.42 0.39 25.48
N ALA A 159 -6.20 0.43 26.05
CA ALA A 159 -4.99 0.70 25.29
C ALA A 159 -4.72 -0.39 24.25
N ALA A 160 -4.80 -1.66 24.65
CA ALA A 160 -4.54 -2.79 23.77
C ALA A 160 -5.58 -2.90 22.65
N LEU A 161 -6.87 -2.68 22.92
CA LEU A 161 -7.92 -2.66 21.89
C LEU A 161 -7.71 -1.53 20.88
N LEU A 162 -7.39 -0.31 21.34
CA LEU A 162 -7.04 0.79 20.43
C LEU A 162 -5.87 0.42 19.51
N LEU A 163 -4.86 -0.24 20.05
CA LEU A 163 -3.67 -0.63 19.31
C LEU A 163 -3.90 -1.81 18.36
N VAL A 164 -4.79 -2.74 18.69
CA VAL A 164 -5.23 -3.81 17.76
C VAL A 164 -5.82 -3.20 16.48
N ASP A 165 -6.63 -2.16 16.59
CA ASP A 165 -7.17 -1.44 15.42
C ASP A 165 -6.06 -0.77 14.58
N GLN A 166 -4.95 -0.36 15.22
CA GLN A 166 -3.83 0.20 14.47
C GLN A 166 -3.01 -0.89 13.74
N VAL A 167 -2.92 -2.11 14.29
CA VAL A 167 -2.29 -3.24 13.59
C VAL A 167 -2.96 -3.52 12.25
N ALA A 168 -4.28 -3.36 12.15
CA ALA A 168 -5.02 -3.52 10.89
C ALA A 168 -4.58 -2.54 9.80
N LYS A 169 -4.03 -1.38 10.17
CA LYS A 169 -3.53 -0.33 9.25
C LYS A 169 -2.08 -0.53 8.84
N LEU A 170 -1.36 -1.47 9.45
CA LEU A 170 -0.01 -1.85 9.02
C LEU A 170 -0.07 -2.78 7.81
N ARG A 171 0.90 -2.68 6.91
CA ARG A 171 1.23 -3.71 5.93
C ARG A 171 2.04 -4.82 6.62
N ASP A 172 3.07 -4.42 7.32
CA ASP A 172 3.95 -5.24 8.13
C ASP A 172 4.49 -4.39 9.30
N GLY A 173 4.76 -5.02 10.44
CA GLY A 173 5.33 -4.32 11.58
C GLY A 173 4.83 -4.83 12.92
N LYS A 174 5.25 -4.14 13.98
CA LYS A 174 5.00 -4.52 15.36
C LYS A 174 4.56 -3.33 16.20
N ILE A 175 3.58 -3.58 17.07
CA ILE A 175 3.12 -2.67 18.10
C ILE A 175 3.34 -3.37 19.45
N THR A 176 3.98 -2.68 20.38
CA THR A 176 4.30 -3.23 21.71
C THR A 176 3.84 -2.28 22.80
N ILE A 177 3.24 -2.83 23.84
CA ILE A 177 3.05 -2.18 25.14
C ILE A 177 4.08 -2.78 26.09
N SER A 178 4.86 -1.96 26.76
CA SER A 178 5.72 -2.34 27.88
C SER A 178 5.38 -1.45 29.05
N ASP A 179 4.67 -1.99 30.03
CA ASP A 179 3.99 -1.24 31.07
C ASP A 179 3.10 -0.15 30.47
N ASN A 180 3.42 1.12 30.68
CA ASN A 180 2.66 2.28 30.13
C ASN A 180 3.28 2.86 28.87
N LYS A 181 4.31 2.23 28.30
CA LYS A 181 5.03 2.73 27.12
C LYS A 181 4.63 1.97 25.88
N VAL A 182 4.23 2.70 24.85
CA VAL A 182 3.82 2.14 23.56
C VAL A 182 4.91 2.42 22.52
N SER A 183 5.29 1.39 21.79
CA SER A 183 6.25 1.48 20.69
C SER A 183 5.65 0.87 19.42
N LEU A 184 5.80 1.57 18.30
CA LEU A 184 5.32 1.15 17.00
C LEU A 184 6.48 1.17 16.00
N SER A 185 6.57 0.13 15.19
CA SER A 185 7.54 0.05 14.08
C SER A 185 6.94 -0.70 12.90
N GLY A 186 7.39 -0.38 11.68
CA GLY A 186 6.93 -1.07 10.47
C GLY A 186 6.48 -0.12 9.36
N MET A 187 5.65 -0.60 8.47
CA MET A 187 5.14 0.15 7.33
C MET A 187 3.61 0.21 7.33
N ALA A 188 3.06 1.39 7.15
CA ALA A 188 1.63 1.56 6.94
C ALA A 188 1.20 0.89 5.63
N ARG A 189 -0.03 0.37 5.59
CA ARG A 189 -0.59 -0.29 4.41
C ARG A 189 -0.95 0.71 3.32
N ASP A 190 -1.55 1.82 3.71
CA ASP A 190 -2.12 2.80 2.80
C ASP A 190 -1.42 4.15 2.94
N LEU A 191 -1.45 4.97 1.89
CA LEU A 191 -1.02 6.36 1.92
C LEU A 191 -1.87 7.14 2.96
N GLY A 192 -1.21 7.96 3.79
CA GLY A 192 -1.87 8.64 4.92
C GLY A 192 -2.08 7.76 6.16
N GLY A 193 -1.80 6.46 6.09
CA GLY A 193 -1.95 5.53 7.21
C GLY A 193 -1.07 5.87 8.41
N ARG A 194 0.16 6.33 8.16
CA ARG A 194 1.08 6.80 9.20
C ARG A 194 0.50 7.98 10.01
N GLU A 195 -0.05 8.96 9.32
CA GLU A 195 -0.67 10.16 9.90
C GLU A 195 -1.94 9.77 10.69
N ALA A 196 -2.76 8.88 10.13
CA ALA A 196 -3.96 8.36 10.79
C ALA A 196 -3.62 7.58 12.08
N MET A 197 -2.57 6.76 12.04
CA MET A 197 -2.08 6.06 13.23
C MET A 197 -1.53 7.03 14.28
N ALA A 198 -0.74 8.03 13.87
CA ALA A 198 -0.22 9.07 14.77
C ALA A 198 -1.36 9.87 15.43
N ALA A 199 -2.44 10.15 14.70
CA ALA A 199 -3.64 10.79 15.26
C ALA A 199 -4.36 9.88 16.26
N ALA A 200 -4.50 8.59 15.99
CA ALA A 200 -5.13 7.63 16.87
C ALA A 200 -4.38 7.47 18.21
N LEU A 201 -3.04 7.54 18.19
CA LEU A 201 -2.22 7.46 19.40
C LEU A 201 -2.45 8.62 20.39
N LYS A 202 -3.04 9.73 19.97
CA LYS A 202 -3.44 10.82 20.87
C LYS A 202 -4.60 10.44 21.79
N ASN A 203 -5.34 9.38 21.44
CA ASN A 203 -6.47 8.85 22.22
C ASN A 203 -6.06 7.70 23.15
N LEU A 204 -4.78 7.49 23.39
CA LEU A 204 -4.32 6.53 24.39
C LEU A 204 -4.88 6.90 25.77
N PRO A 205 -5.24 5.91 26.62
CA PRO A 205 -5.71 6.16 27.96
C PRO A 205 -4.70 6.97 28.80
N GLU A 206 -5.20 7.68 29.80
CA GLU A 206 -4.36 8.43 30.73
C GLU A 206 -3.29 7.52 31.38
N GLY A 207 -2.08 8.04 31.47
CA GLY A 207 -0.90 7.34 31.97
C GLY A 207 -0.09 6.60 30.90
N TYR A 208 -0.62 6.40 29.69
CA TYR A 208 0.15 5.84 28.58
C TYR A 208 0.91 6.91 27.81
N SER A 209 2.08 6.55 27.30
CA SER A 209 2.91 7.42 26.46
C SER A 209 3.52 6.64 25.28
N VAL A 210 3.73 7.35 24.17
CA VAL A 210 4.43 6.81 22.99
C VAL A 210 5.93 6.95 23.21
N ALA A 211 6.62 5.82 23.37
CA ALA A 211 8.09 5.78 23.53
C ALA A 211 8.80 5.85 22.17
N ALA A 212 8.25 5.19 21.14
CA ALA A 212 8.77 5.22 19.78
C ALA A 212 7.64 5.09 18.77
N ASN A 213 7.73 5.85 17.66
CA ASN A 213 6.85 5.71 16.51
C ASN A 213 7.70 5.74 15.23
N GLU A 214 8.08 4.56 14.76
CA GLU A 214 8.93 4.33 13.60
C GLU A 214 8.11 3.78 12.41
N ILE A 215 6.84 4.19 12.32
CA ILE A 215 5.99 3.79 11.19
C ILE A 215 6.39 4.57 9.94
N LYS A 216 6.72 3.83 8.89
CA LYS A 216 7.02 4.38 7.56
C LYS A 216 5.74 4.44 6.73
N ALA A 217 5.62 5.46 5.89
CA ALA A 217 4.59 5.49 4.86
C ALA A 217 5.00 4.59 3.68
N PRO A 218 4.06 3.97 2.96
CA PRO A 218 4.36 3.31 1.70
C PRO A 218 4.82 4.34 0.66
N PRO A 219 5.64 3.95 -0.34
CA PRO A 219 6.11 4.87 -1.36
C PRO A 219 4.94 5.43 -2.17
N TYR A 220 5.03 6.72 -2.52
CA TYR A 220 4.07 7.39 -3.39
C TYR A 220 4.44 7.08 -4.84
N ILE A 221 3.68 6.19 -5.49
CA ILE A 221 4.03 5.64 -6.81
C ILE A 221 3.10 6.21 -7.88
N PHE A 222 3.72 6.71 -8.98
CA PHE A 222 3.09 6.99 -10.27
C PHE A 222 3.85 6.23 -11.35
N GLN A 223 3.13 5.67 -12.32
CA GLN A 223 3.74 4.95 -13.44
C GLN A 223 3.07 5.33 -14.75
N ALA A 224 3.87 5.41 -15.82
CA ALA A 224 3.40 5.50 -17.18
C ALA A 224 4.12 4.46 -18.03
N TYR A 225 3.37 3.71 -18.84
CA TYR A 225 3.88 2.70 -19.76
C TYR A 225 3.42 3.00 -21.18
N LYS A 226 4.40 3.15 -22.09
CA LYS A 226 4.18 3.33 -23.53
C LYS A 226 4.29 1.99 -24.22
N ASP A 227 3.14 1.48 -24.69
CA ASP A 227 3.04 0.21 -25.43
C ASP A 227 3.00 0.48 -26.94
N PRO A 228 4.04 0.09 -27.70
CA PRO A 228 4.08 0.31 -29.14
C PRO A 228 3.16 -0.62 -29.94
N VAL A 229 2.76 -1.78 -29.37
CA VAL A 229 1.90 -2.78 -30.03
C VAL A 229 0.43 -2.39 -29.88
N ALA A 230 0.01 -2.10 -28.67
CA ALA A 230 -1.35 -1.63 -28.39
C ALA A 230 -1.57 -0.17 -28.78
N VAL A 231 -0.50 0.57 -29.09
CA VAL A 231 -0.50 2.02 -29.36
C VAL A 231 -1.21 2.78 -28.22
N THR A 232 -0.79 2.48 -26.98
CA THR A 232 -1.37 3.09 -25.78
C THR A 232 -0.30 3.68 -24.88
N LEU A 233 -0.70 4.71 -24.13
CA LEU A 233 -0.01 5.19 -22.95
C LEU A 233 -0.89 4.90 -21.74
N THR A 234 -0.48 3.96 -20.91
CA THR A 234 -1.22 3.61 -19.68
C THR A 234 -0.62 4.35 -18.49
N LEU A 235 -1.45 5.14 -17.80
CA LEU A 235 -1.11 5.86 -16.58
C LEU A 235 -1.71 5.12 -15.39
N THR A 236 -0.91 4.84 -14.36
CA THR A 236 -1.34 4.15 -13.13
C THR A 236 -0.70 4.75 -11.89
N GLY A 237 -1.25 4.43 -10.70
CA GLY A 237 -0.75 4.92 -9.43
C GLY A 237 -1.49 6.13 -8.91
N TYR A 238 -0.77 7.03 -8.23
CA TYR A 238 -1.39 8.12 -7.47
C TYR A 238 -0.99 9.50 -7.98
N VAL A 239 -1.93 10.44 -7.83
CA VAL A 239 -1.74 11.90 -8.04
C VAL A 239 -2.28 12.65 -6.82
N PRO A 240 -1.72 13.84 -6.45
CA PRO A 240 -2.06 14.52 -5.20
C PRO A 240 -3.51 15.01 -5.14
N ASP A 241 -4.03 15.49 -6.26
CA ASP A 241 -5.36 16.11 -6.36
C ASP A 241 -5.85 16.15 -7.82
N ASN A 242 -7.08 16.60 -8.01
CA ASN A 242 -7.71 16.67 -9.33
C ASN A 242 -7.03 17.69 -10.27
N ASN A 243 -6.39 18.73 -9.75
CA ASN A 243 -5.68 19.72 -10.57
C ASN A 243 -4.40 19.10 -11.17
N ALA A 244 -3.60 18.42 -10.35
CA ALA A 244 -2.44 17.67 -10.81
C ALA A 244 -2.83 16.55 -11.78
N HIS A 245 -3.94 15.83 -11.49
CA HIS A 245 -4.52 14.82 -12.37
C HIS A 245 -4.81 15.40 -13.76
N GLY A 246 -5.61 16.47 -13.82
CA GLY A 246 -5.94 17.13 -15.08
C GLY A 246 -4.71 17.66 -15.83
N THR A 247 -3.74 18.22 -15.12
CA THR A 247 -2.49 18.72 -15.70
C THR A 247 -1.68 17.60 -16.34
N ILE A 248 -1.53 16.46 -15.65
CA ILE A 248 -0.76 15.30 -16.13
C ILE A 248 -1.43 14.64 -17.32
N VAL A 249 -2.75 14.40 -17.26
CA VAL A 249 -3.52 13.79 -18.36
C VAL A 249 -3.52 14.69 -19.60
N ALA A 250 -3.71 16.00 -19.42
CA ALA A 250 -3.62 16.96 -20.53
C ALA A 250 -2.21 17.00 -21.14
N ALA A 251 -1.16 16.97 -20.35
CA ALA A 251 0.22 16.89 -20.83
C ALA A 251 0.47 15.59 -21.60
N ALA A 252 -0.03 14.45 -21.11
CA ALA A 252 0.03 13.18 -21.80
C ALA A 252 -0.66 13.26 -23.17
N GLY A 253 -1.89 13.76 -23.24
CA GLY A 253 -2.64 13.89 -24.50
C GLY A 253 -1.98 14.81 -25.54
N ARG A 254 -1.23 15.84 -25.09
CA ARG A 254 -0.48 16.69 -26.04
C ARG A 254 0.80 16.07 -26.57
N LYS A 255 1.51 15.31 -25.73
CA LYS A 255 2.85 14.75 -26.03
C LYS A 255 2.79 13.40 -26.76
N PHE A 256 1.74 12.62 -26.55
CA PHE A 256 1.55 11.30 -27.13
C PHE A 256 0.48 11.38 -28.23
N PHE A 257 0.89 11.89 -29.38
CA PHE A 257 -0.01 12.26 -30.50
C PHE A 257 -0.68 11.06 -31.18
N SER A 258 -0.10 9.88 -31.11
CA SER A 258 -0.60 8.66 -31.75
C SER A 258 -1.09 7.61 -30.76
N GLU A 259 -0.69 7.69 -29.51
CA GLU A 259 -1.05 6.73 -28.48
C GLU A 259 -2.38 7.13 -27.81
N LYS A 260 -3.25 6.14 -27.60
CA LYS A 260 -4.44 6.34 -26.77
C LYS A 260 -4.03 6.39 -25.29
N VAL A 261 -4.35 7.47 -24.61
CA VAL A 261 -4.11 7.60 -23.17
C VAL A 261 -5.15 6.77 -22.41
N VAL A 262 -4.69 5.82 -21.62
CA VAL A 262 -5.50 5.00 -20.71
C VAL A 262 -5.20 5.47 -19.28
N ASP A 263 -6.18 6.16 -18.70
CA ASP A 263 -6.06 6.79 -17.38
C ASP A 263 -6.63 5.89 -16.29
N ASN A 264 -5.75 5.34 -15.44
CA ASN A 264 -6.06 4.54 -14.26
C ASN A 264 -5.48 5.20 -12.98
N LEU A 265 -5.33 6.52 -12.99
CA LEU A 265 -4.79 7.27 -11.86
C LEU A 265 -5.82 7.39 -10.73
N LYS A 266 -5.33 7.44 -9.51
CA LYS A 266 -6.12 7.64 -8.29
C LYS A 266 -5.60 8.85 -7.53
N THR A 267 -6.47 9.65 -6.94
CA THR A 267 -6.06 10.74 -6.06
C THR A 267 -5.74 10.22 -4.67
N SER A 268 -4.61 10.66 -4.11
CA SER A 268 -4.25 10.37 -2.71
C SER A 268 -3.31 11.43 -2.15
N VAL A 269 -3.40 11.63 -0.83
CA VAL A 269 -2.47 12.49 -0.07
C VAL A 269 -1.09 11.85 0.03
N GLY A 270 -0.07 12.64 0.38
CA GLY A 270 1.30 12.16 0.62
C GLY A 270 2.26 12.35 -0.55
N ALA A 271 1.83 13.00 -1.64
CA ALA A 271 2.71 13.33 -2.75
C ALA A 271 3.86 14.26 -2.32
N PRO A 272 5.08 14.04 -2.82
CA PRO A 272 6.19 14.96 -2.60
C PRO A 272 5.91 16.32 -3.24
N SER A 273 6.48 17.39 -2.66
CA SER A 273 6.40 18.72 -3.25
C SER A 273 7.02 18.75 -4.64
N GLY A 274 6.39 19.45 -5.58
CA GLY A 274 6.85 19.52 -6.97
C GLY A 274 6.49 18.31 -7.83
N PHE A 275 5.58 17.45 -7.40
CA PHE A 275 5.23 16.18 -8.06
C PHE A 275 4.85 16.37 -9.55
N ALA A 276 3.89 17.23 -9.87
CA ALA A 276 3.50 17.49 -11.25
C ALA A 276 4.65 18.07 -12.09
N GLY A 277 5.50 18.93 -11.46
CA GLY A 277 6.71 19.49 -12.08
C GLY A 277 7.77 18.43 -12.40
N ALA A 278 7.77 17.28 -11.71
CA ALA A 278 8.65 16.16 -12.02
C ALA A 278 8.01 15.21 -13.06
N VAL A 279 6.72 14.94 -12.95
CA VAL A 279 6.00 14.01 -13.85
C VAL A 279 5.90 14.54 -15.28
N VAL A 280 5.54 15.80 -15.47
CA VAL A 280 5.31 16.37 -16.81
C VAL A 280 6.56 16.38 -17.71
N PRO A 281 7.76 16.82 -17.25
CA PRO A 281 8.98 16.67 -18.03
C PRO A 281 9.37 15.21 -18.29
N SER A 282 9.08 14.32 -17.33
CA SER A 282 9.36 12.89 -17.49
C SER A 282 8.46 12.23 -18.55
N LEU A 283 7.19 12.64 -18.65
CA LEU A 283 6.30 12.25 -19.75
C LEU A 283 6.81 12.78 -21.10
N ALA A 284 7.39 13.99 -21.13
CA ALA A 284 8.03 14.51 -22.33
C ALA A 284 9.24 13.66 -22.76
N ALA A 285 10.04 13.18 -21.82
CA ALA A 285 11.11 12.24 -22.10
C ALA A 285 10.58 10.90 -22.63
N LEU A 286 9.54 10.35 -21.99
CA LEU A 286 8.92 9.08 -22.39
C LEU A 286 8.26 9.17 -23.78
N SER A 287 7.66 10.30 -24.17
CA SER A 287 7.02 10.47 -25.48
C SER A 287 8.01 10.33 -26.65
N ARG A 288 9.29 10.60 -26.40
CA ARG A 288 10.40 10.53 -27.36
C ARG A 288 10.98 9.13 -27.53
N LEU A 289 10.52 8.15 -26.74
CA LEU A 289 10.94 6.76 -26.84
C LEU A 289 10.00 5.95 -27.75
N SER A 290 10.50 4.90 -28.38
CA SER A 290 9.70 3.96 -29.16
C SER A 290 8.81 3.11 -28.25
N THR A 291 9.36 2.65 -27.14
CA THR A 291 8.70 1.97 -26.02
C THR A 291 9.38 2.41 -24.73
N GLY A 292 8.70 2.35 -23.63
CA GLY A 292 9.34 2.68 -22.36
C GLY A 292 8.41 2.77 -21.17
N THR A 293 9.03 2.95 -20.03
CA THR A 293 8.38 3.11 -18.73
C THR A 293 8.87 4.36 -18.02
N LEU A 294 7.97 5.03 -17.37
CA LEU A 294 8.25 6.07 -16.39
C LEU A 294 7.74 5.56 -15.04
N VAL A 295 8.61 5.52 -14.04
CA VAL A 295 8.26 5.23 -12.65
C VAL A 295 8.68 6.39 -11.78
N VAL A 296 7.74 6.94 -11.05
CA VAL A 296 7.99 7.92 -9.99
C VAL A 296 7.68 7.25 -8.66
N SER A 297 8.65 7.18 -7.77
CA SER A 297 8.52 6.63 -6.42
C SER A 297 9.07 7.66 -5.43
N ASP A 298 8.19 8.27 -4.67
CA ASP A 298 8.52 9.44 -3.84
C ASP A 298 9.22 10.53 -4.65
N ARG A 299 10.48 10.84 -4.35
CA ARG A 299 11.30 11.82 -5.07
C ARG A 299 12.29 11.20 -6.07
N GLU A 300 12.11 9.95 -6.40
CA GLU A 300 12.92 9.28 -7.42
C GLU A 300 12.10 9.10 -8.70
N VAL A 301 12.68 9.52 -9.83
CA VAL A 301 12.13 9.34 -11.16
C VAL A 301 13.03 8.40 -11.93
N LYS A 302 12.46 7.36 -12.51
CA LYS A 302 13.15 6.45 -13.44
C LYS A 302 12.44 6.48 -14.79
N VAL A 303 13.18 6.86 -15.84
CA VAL A 303 12.76 6.74 -17.24
C VAL A 303 13.62 5.67 -17.89
N ALA A 304 12.98 4.65 -18.44
CA ALA A 304 13.66 3.54 -19.12
C ALA A 304 12.96 3.20 -20.43
N GLY A 305 13.72 2.74 -21.44
CA GLY A 305 13.14 2.31 -22.72
C GLY A 305 14.10 2.46 -23.88
N ASP A 306 13.55 2.39 -25.10
CA ASP A 306 14.31 2.40 -26.33
C ASP A 306 14.06 3.67 -27.14
N ALA A 307 15.13 4.40 -27.43
CA ALA A 307 15.11 5.57 -28.31
C ALA A 307 15.11 5.16 -29.78
N PHE A 308 14.74 6.08 -30.65
CA PHE A 308 14.63 5.84 -32.09
C PHE A 308 15.96 5.89 -32.82
N TYR A 309 16.98 6.60 -32.28
CA TYR A 309 18.27 6.83 -32.94
C TYR A 309 19.39 7.09 -31.93
N ASP A 310 20.65 6.94 -32.35
CA ASP A 310 21.83 6.87 -31.48
C ASP A 310 22.06 8.10 -30.58
N SER A 311 21.82 9.30 -31.09
CA SER A 311 22.04 10.54 -30.33
C SER A 311 20.86 10.89 -29.39
N ALA A 312 19.69 10.23 -29.52
CA ALA A 312 18.49 10.54 -28.76
C ALA A 312 18.66 10.38 -27.26
N PRO A 313 19.30 9.31 -26.71
CA PRO A 313 19.43 9.15 -25.26
C PRO A 313 20.11 10.35 -24.58
N ALA A 314 21.18 10.88 -25.18
CA ALA A 314 21.90 12.02 -24.65
C ALA A 314 21.04 13.31 -24.69
N LEU A 315 20.33 13.55 -25.81
CA LEU A 315 19.44 14.70 -25.97
C LEU A 315 18.24 14.64 -25.03
N ILE A 316 17.61 13.47 -24.86
CA ILE A 316 16.49 13.28 -23.95
C ILE A 316 16.92 13.54 -22.52
N ARG A 317 18.07 12.97 -22.10
CA ARG A 317 18.63 13.17 -20.76
C ARG A 317 18.93 14.65 -20.50
N ALA A 318 19.58 15.34 -21.42
CA ALA A 318 19.92 16.75 -21.27
C ALA A 318 18.66 17.63 -21.14
N ASN A 319 17.64 17.37 -21.96
CA ASN A 319 16.37 18.11 -21.90
C ASN A 319 15.60 17.83 -20.62
N LEU A 320 15.57 16.57 -20.16
CA LEU A 320 14.89 16.19 -18.92
C LEU A 320 15.50 16.87 -17.69
N LEU A 321 16.82 16.99 -17.65
CA LEU A 321 17.53 17.52 -16.48
C LEU A 321 17.60 19.06 -16.47
N LYS A 322 17.29 19.75 -17.56
CA LYS A 322 17.51 21.20 -17.70
C LYS A 322 16.80 22.03 -16.64
N ASP A 323 15.52 21.73 -16.36
CA ASP A 323 14.69 22.50 -15.44
C ASP A 323 13.96 21.57 -14.43
N PHE A 324 14.64 20.49 -14.04
CA PHE A 324 14.04 19.50 -13.15
C PHE A 324 13.94 20.02 -11.71
N PRO A 325 12.87 19.73 -10.96
CA PRO A 325 12.67 20.25 -9.59
C PRO A 325 13.81 19.86 -8.63
N GLN A 326 14.22 20.79 -7.77
CA GLN A 326 15.27 20.53 -6.79
C GLN A 326 14.85 19.46 -5.76
N GLY A 327 15.82 18.66 -5.32
CA GLY A 327 15.63 17.60 -4.34
C GLY A 327 15.01 16.31 -4.91
N TRP A 328 14.86 16.21 -6.23
CA TRP A 328 14.48 15.00 -6.93
C TRP A 328 15.70 14.27 -7.50
N GLN A 329 15.62 12.95 -7.53
CA GLN A 329 16.63 12.09 -8.16
C GLN A 329 16.09 11.56 -9.50
N VAL A 330 16.90 11.63 -10.55
CA VAL A 330 16.52 11.20 -11.89
C VAL A 330 17.47 10.12 -12.36
N LYS A 331 16.92 8.96 -12.69
CA LYS A 331 17.63 7.83 -13.30
C LYS A 331 17.12 7.66 -14.74
N VAL A 332 18.03 7.72 -15.70
CA VAL A 332 17.72 7.58 -17.12
C VAL A 332 18.45 6.36 -17.65
N ASP A 333 17.70 5.36 -18.08
CA ASP A 333 18.18 4.08 -18.60
C ASP A 333 17.56 3.88 -20.00
N ILE A 334 18.16 4.52 -21.00
CA ILE A 334 17.64 4.54 -22.37
C ILE A 334 18.66 3.86 -23.27
N SER A 335 18.24 2.77 -23.91
CA SER A 335 18.93 2.10 -25.00
C SER A 335 18.44 2.65 -26.35
N VAL A 336 19.05 2.19 -27.43
CA VAL A 336 18.62 2.51 -28.80
C VAL A 336 18.05 1.24 -29.43
N LYS A 337 16.87 1.33 -30.00
CA LYS A 337 16.30 0.19 -30.71
C LYS A 337 17.14 -0.16 -31.93
N PRO A 338 17.19 -1.44 -32.37
CA PRO A 338 17.86 -1.83 -33.58
C PRO A 338 17.36 -1.02 -34.79
N ALA A 339 18.27 -0.56 -35.65
CA ALA A 339 17.92 0.18 -36.85
C ALA A 339 17.02 -0.66 -37.74
N ALA A 340 15.92 -0.10 -38.19
CA ALA A 340 15.05 -0.76 -39.18
C ALA A 340 15.72 -0.78 -40.55
N ALA A 341 15.31 -1.75 -41.39
CA ALA A 341 15.88 -1.86 -42.74
C ALA A 341 15.63 -0.59 -43.58
N PRO A 342 16.60 -0.20 -44.45
CA PRO A 342 16.41 0.86 -45.41
C PRO A 342 15.23 0.60 -46.33
N VAL A 343 14.60 1.68 -46.81
CA VAL A 343 13.47 1.65 -47.75
C VAL A 343 13.74 2.54 -48.92
N ASP A 344 13.03 2.30 -50.04
CA ASP A 344 13.09 3.14 -51.25
C ASP A 344 12.36 4.49 -51.04
N ALA A 345 12.50 5.38 -52.06
CA ALA A 345 11.94 6.73 -52.01
C ALA A 345 10.40 6.73 -51.91
N THR A 346 9.73 5.81 -52.59
CA THR A 346 8.25 5.71 -52.58
C THR A 346 7.73 5.32 -51.20
N VAL A 347 8.30 4.26 -50.59
CA VAL A 347 7.96 3.83 -49.24
C VAL A 347 8.33 4.89 -48.20
N CYS A 348 9.45 5.60 -48.42
CA CYS A 348 9.86 6.72 -47.59
C CYS A 348 8.80 7.82 -47.55
N GLN A 349 8.32 8.27 -48.72
CA GLN A 349 7.25 9.27 -48.85
C GLN A 349 5.97 8.81 -48.15
N GLN A 350 5.59 7.55 -48.35
CA GLN A 350 4.41 7.00 -47.68
C GLN A 350 4.53 7.07 -46.15
N LEU A 351 5.66 6.65 -45.58
CA LEU A 351 5.90 6.66 -44.15
C LEU A 351 5.81 8.08 -43.55
N PHE A 352 6.39 9.09 -44.25
CA PHE A 352 6.27 10.49 -43.82
C PHE A 352 4.81 10.96 -43.83
N SER A 353 4.09 10.68 -44.92
CA SER A 353 2.68 11.06 -45.07
C SER A 353 1.78 10.41 -44.01
N GLU A 354 1.96 9.10 -43.75
CA GLU A 354 1.21 8.38 -42.73
C GLU A 354 1.47 8.93 -41.32
N LEU A 355 2.74 9.27 -41.02
CA LEU A 355 3.10 9.79 -39.70
C LEU A 355 2.54 11.21 -39.49
N LEU A 356 2.70 12.10 -40.49
CA LEU A 356 2.17 13.46 -40.42
C LEU A 356 0.63 13.51 -40.48
N GLY A 357 -0.01 12.49 -41.04
CA GLY A 357 -1.47 12.34 -40.99
C GLY A 357 -1.98 12.01 -39.58
N LYS A 358 -1.13 11.44 -38.70
CA LYS A 358 -1.47 11.12 -37.29
C LYS A 358 -1.15 12.25 -36.31
N GLY A 359 -0.24 13.18 -36.68
CA GLY A 359 0.18 14.25 -35.80
C GLY A 359 0.75 15.45 -36.56
N THR A 360 0.64 16.62 -35.98
CA THR A 360 1.09 17.88 -36.55
C THR A 360 2.27 18.45 -35.78
N ILE A 361 3.32 18.89 -36.48
CA ILE A 361 4.42 19.64 -35.85
C ILE A 361 3.91 21.01 -35.43
N ARG A 362 4.00 21.29 -34.14
CA ARG A 362 3.52 22.54 -33.54
C ARG A 362 4.66 23.53 -33.37
N PHE A 363 4.31 24.79 -33.42
CA PHE A 363 5.19 25.93 -33.14
C PHE A 363 4.57 26.85 -32.10
N GLU A 364 5.37 27.62 -31.42
CA GLU A 364 4.88 28.73 -30.60
C GLU A 364 4.06 29.71 -31.45
N THR A 365 3.03 30.29 -30.86
CA THR A 365 2.11 31.19 -31.55
C THR A 365 2.84 32.35 -32.24
N GLY A 366 2.68 32.46 -33.54
CA GLY A 366 3.30 33.50 -34.35
C GLY A 366 4.83 33.41 -34.55
N ARG A 367 5.44 32.29 -34.12
CA ARG A 367 6.89 32.07 -34.14
C ARG A 367 7.27 30.85 -34.98
N SER A 368 8.57 30.72 -35.23
CA SER A 368 9.19 29.53 -35.81
C SER A 368 9.84 28.61 -34.78
N THR A 369 9.74 28.94 -33.49
CA THR A 369 10.23 28.08 -32.42
C THR A 369 9.36 26.83 -32.33
N LEU A 370 9.96 25.65 -32.38
CA LEU A 370 9.26 24.36 -32.23
C LEU A 370 8.67 24.23 -30.82
N ASP A 371 7.39 23.83 -30.74
CA ASP A 371 6.77 23.48 -29.50
C ASP A 371 7.40 22.19 -28.93
N PRO A 372 7.88 22.18 -27.69
CA PRO A 372 8.46 20.98 -27.07
C PRO A 372 7.55 19.75 -27.10
N ASP A 373 6.22 19.92 -27.17
CA ASP A 373 5.26 18.81 -27.25
C ASP A 373 5.36 18.05 -28.59
N SER A 374 6.00 18.64 -29.61
CA SER A 374 6.25 18.00 -30.93
C SER A 374 7.49 17.10 -30.96
N ALA A 375 8.29 17.05 -29.88
CA ALA A 375 9.58 16.34 -29.90
C ALA A 375 9.41 14.84 -30.19
N GLY A 376 8.33 14.18 -29.67
CA GLY A 376 8.06 12.77 -29.94
C GLY A 376 7.75 12.49 -31.42
N LEU A 377 7.04 13.41 -32.12
CA LEU A 377 6.77 13.32 -33.56
C LEU A 377 8.04 13.54 -34.36
N LEU A 378 8.82 14.55 -33.97
CA LEU A 378 10.10 14.87 -34.67
C LEU A 378 11.10 13.73 -34.57
N ASP A 379 11.21 13.05 -33.41
CA ASP A 379 12.09 11.90 -33.24
C ASP A 379 11.67 10.70 -34.11
N ARG A 380 10.37 10.52 -34.35
CA ARG A 380 9.87 9.50 -35.30
C ARG A 380 10.15 9.89 -36.76
N LEU A 381 10.09 11.19 -37.12
CA LEU A 381 10.49 11.65 -38.43
C LEU A 381 11.99 11.43 -38.69
N ILE A 382 12.85 11.61 -37.67
CA ILE A 382 14.27 11.25 -37.73
C ILE A 382 14.45 9.77 -38.04
N GLU A 383 13.72 8.88 -37.33
CA GLU A 383 13.77 7.44 -37.59
C GLU A 383 13.44 7.11 -39.06
N ILE A 384 12.36 7.70 -39.59
CA ILE A 384 12.00 7.50 -41.01
C ILE A 384 13.12 7.99 -41.93
N ALA A 385 13.65 9.22 -41.70
CA ALA A 385 14.72 9.76 -42.48
C ALA A 385 16.01 8.92 -42.46
N LEU A 386 16.30 8.24 -41.36
CA LEU A 386 17.42 7.28 -41.24
C LEU A 386 17.19 6.02 -42.08
N ARG A 387 15.93 5.59 -42.27
CA ARG A 387 15.58 4.47 -43.16
C ARG A 387 15.63 4.81 -44.65
N CYS A 388 15.76 6.08 -44.99
CA CYS A 388 15.81 6.58 -46.37
C CYS A 388 17.19 7.18 -46.66
N PRO A 389 18.30 6.46 -46.58
CA PRO A 389 19.66 7.04 -46.54
C PRO A 389 20.07 7.81 -47.80
N THR A 390 19.50 7.46 -48.95
CA THR A 390 19.83 8.06 -50.25
C THR A 390 18.86 9.15 -50.70
N ALA A 391 17.72 9.32 -50.02
CA ALA A 391 16.70 10.28 -50.40
C ALA A 391 17.10 11.72 -50.07
N ASN A 392 16.86 12.64 -50.97
CA ASN A 392 16.82 14.08 -50.71
C ASN A 392 15.41 14.45 -50.24
N ILE A 393 15.29 15.22 -49.18
CA ILE A 393 14.01 15.53 -48.54
C ILE A 393 13.82 17.04 -48.52
N GLU A 394 12.75 17.49 -49.13
CA GLU A 394 12.30 18.88 -49.04
C GLU A 394 11.30 18.96 -47.88
N VAL A 395 11.58 19.85 -46.91
CA VAL A 395 10.70 20.18 -45.81
C VAL A 395 9.93 21.44 -46.17
N GLU A 396 8.63 21.29 -46.39
CA GLU A 396 7.75 22.35 -46.86
C GLU A 396 6.94 22.94 -45.71
N GLY A 397 7.02 24.28 -45.58
CA GLY A 397 6.25 25.01 -44.57
C GLY A 397 5.06 25.74 -45.19
N HIS A 398 3.90 25.62 -44.58
CA HIS A 398 2.65 26.26 -45.01
C HIS A 398 2.02 27.07 -43.88
N THR A 399 1.29 28.15 -44.25
CA THR A 399 0.44 28.93 -43.31
C THR A 399 -1.02 28.90 -43.81
N ASP A 400 -1.92 29.37 -42.97
CA ASP A 400 -3.21 29.83 -43.47
C ASP A 400 -3.10 31.13 -44.25
N ALA A 401 -4.19 31.58 -44.83
CA ALA A 401 -4.24 32.82 -45.65
C ALA A 401 -4.37 34.11 -44.82
N ALA A 402 -4.35 34.02 -43.47
CA ALA A 402 -4.45 35.21 -42.63
C ALA A 402 -3.14 36.00 -42.57
N GLY A 403 -3.20 37.31 -42.72
CA GLY A 403 -2.05 38.21 -42.66
C GLY A 403 -1.42 38.52 -44.00
N GLU A 404 -0.27 39.20 -43.97
CA GLU A 404 0.46 39.63 -45.16
C GLU A 404 1.18 38.46 -45.85
N PRO A 405 1.00 38.28 -47.19
CA PRO A 405 1.60 37.17 -47.94
C PRO A 405 3.13 37.04 -47.78
N ALA A 406 3.85 38.15 -47.80
CA ALA A 406 5.31 38.16 -47.67
C ALA A 406 5.74 37.71 -46.22
N ALA A 407 4.98 38.08 -45.20
CA ALA A 407 5.23 37.66 -43.84
C ALA A 407 4.95 36.15 -43.66
N ASN A 408 3.87 35.64 -44.27
CA ASN A 408 3.52 34.21 -44.25
C ASN A 408 4.58 33.37 -44.99
N GLN A 409 5.08 33.89 -46.14
CA GLN A 409 6.19 33.25 -46.87
C GLN A 409 7.44 33.12 -45.99
N SER A 410 7.88 34.21 -45.37
CA SER A 410 9.04 34.20 -44.48
C SER A 410 8.83 33.34 -43.23
N LEU A 411 7.65 33.36 -42.64
CA LEU A 411 7.33 32.54 -41.44
C LEU A 411 7.35 31.04 -41.75
N SER A 412 6.75 30.63 -42.89
CA SER A 412 6.70 29.22 -43.30
C SER A 412 8.11 28.70 -43.63
N GLU A 413 8.96 29.47 -44.31
CA GLU A 413 10.35 29.11 -44.57
C GLU A 413 11.17 28.96 -43.29
N LYS A 414 11.04 29.90 -42.33
CA LYS A 414 11.69 29.78 -41.00
C LYS A 414 11.21 28.58 -40.19
N ARG A 415 9.95 28.20 -40.33
CA ARG A 415 9.41 27.00 -39.68
C ARG A 415 9.97 25.71 -40.26
N ALA A 416 10.02 25.64 -41.63
CA ALA A 416 10.66 24.53 -42.31
C ALA A 416 12.14 24.40 -41.92
N GLN A 417 12.86 25.54 -41.89
CA GLN A 417 14.27 25.58 -41.47
C GLN A 417 14.45 25.10 -40.02
N ALA A 418 13.59 25.49 -39.09
CA ALA A 418 13.66 25.02 -37.70
C ALA A 418 13.47 23.50 -37.56
N VAL A 419 12.66 22.90 -38.42
CA VAL A 419 12.53 21.45 -38.52
C VAL A 419 13.81 20.83 -39.08
N VAL A 420 14.36 21.34 -40.18
CA VAL A 420 15.63 20.87 -40.74
C VAL A 420 16.76 20.97 -39.70
N ASP A 421 16.85 22.09 -38.99
CA ASP A 421 17.86 22.28 -37.94
C ASP A 421 17.74 21.23 -36.82
N TYR A 422 16.51 20.84 -36.47
CA TYR A 422 16.25 19.77 -35.48
C TYR A 422 16.76 18.41 -35.98
N LEU A 423 16.49 18.07 -37.25
CA LEU A 423 16.94 16.83 -37.89
C LEU A 423 18.48 16.76 -37.96
N VAL A 424 19.11 17.86 -38.37
CA VAL A 424 20.58 17.96 -38.48
C VAL A 424 21.25 17.88 -37.11
N LYS A 425 20.67 18.51 -36.08
CA LYS A 425 21.13 18.41 -34.71
C LYS A 425 21.05 16.98 -34.16
N ALA A 426 20.13 16.17 -34.64
CA ALA A 426 20.01 14.75 -34.29
C ALA A 426 21.07 13.89 -35.02
N GLY A 427 21.85 14.44 -35.94
CA GLY A 427 22.95 13.76 -36.63
C GLY A 427 22.69 13.41 -38.09
N LEU A 428 21.57 13.87 -38.67
CA LEU A 428 21.31 13.67 -40.09
C LEU A 428 22.14 14.63 -40.94
N PRO A 429 22.67 14.18 -42.11
CA PRO A 429 23.48 15.04 -42.98
C PRO A 429 22.67 16.24 -43.53
N ALA A 430 23.14 17.46 -43.29
CA ALA A 430 22.45 18.69 -43.72
C ALA A 430 22.16 18.74 -45.21
N GLY A 431 23.08 18.26 -46.05
CA GLY A 431 22.94 18.27 -47.50
C GLY A 431 21.79 17.45 -48.07
N ARG A 432 21.14 16.65 -47.26
CA ARG A 432 19.95 15.86 -47.64
C ARG A 432 18.64 16.62 -47.49
N PHE A 433 18.64 17.79 -46.85
CA PHE A 433 17.42 18.50 -46.50
C PHE A 433 17.41 19.89 -47.14
N THR A 434 16.27 20.25 -47.73
CA THR A 434 16.00 21.60 -48.22
C THR A 434 14.77 22.14 -47.53
N ALA A 435 14.85 23.32 -46.92
CA ALA A 435 13.70 24.00 -46.32
C ALA A 435 13.05 24.94 -47.35
N VAL A 436 11.76 24.82 -47.58
CA VAL A 436 11.00 25.66 -48.52
C VAL A 436 9.76 26.20 -47.80
N GLY A 437 9.48 27.49 -47.91
CA GLY A 437 8.26 28.10 -47.47
C GLY A 437 7.30 28.33 -48.62
N TYR A 438 6.04 28.03 -48.46
CA TYR A 438 4.98 28.30 -49.44
C TYR A 438 3.96 29.32 -48.92
N GLY A 439 4.10 29.80 -47.70
CA GLY A 439 3.11 30.71 -47.11
C GLY A 439 1.69 30.11 -47.18
N GLY A 440 0.72 30.92 -47.55
CA GLY A 440 -0.68 30.52 -47.74
C GLY A 440 -1.06 30.13 -49.18
N THR A 441 -0.07 29.88 -50.07
CA THR A 441 -0.33 29.69 -51.52
C THR A 441 -0.81 28.29 -51.88
N GLN A 442 -0.60 27.30 -51.00
CA GLN A 442 -0.96 25.91 -51.25
C GLN A 442 -1.89 25.39 -50.11
N PRO A 443 -3.15 25.85 -50.04
CA PRO A 443 -4.09 25.40 -49.02
C PRO A 443 -4.58 23.96 -49.31
N VAL A 444 -4.71 23.14 -48.26
CA VAL A 444 -5.29 21.78 -48.32
C VAL A 444 -6.72 21.77 -47.78
N ALA A 445 -7.16 22.84 -47.11
CA ALA A 445 -8.50 23.03 -46.59
C ALA A 445 -8.95 24.50 -46.80
N THR A 446 -10.25 24.77 -46.55
CA THR A 446 -10.78 26.14 -46.60
C THR A 446 -10.13 27.05 -45.54
N ASN A 447 -9.90 28.29 -45.87
CA ASN A 447 -9.44 29.32 -44.93
C ASN A 447 -10.59 30.05 -44.23
N ASP A 448 -11.85 29.64 -44.45
CA ASP A 448 -13.04 30.29 -43.87
C ASP A 448 -13.33 29.80 -42.43
N THR A 449 -12.83 28.63 -42.07
CA THR A 449 -13.01 28.02 -40.72
C THR A 449 -11.69 27.90 -39.98
N GLU A 450 -11.74 27.94 -38.67
CA GLU A 450 -10.53 27.77 -37.84
C GLU A 450 -9.94 26.38 -38.00
N GLU A 451 -10.77 25.36 -38.20
CA GLU A 451 -10.35 23.97 -38.44
C GLU A 451 -9.57 23.88 -39.78
N GLY A 452 -10.07 24.50 -40.84
CA GLY A 452 -9.38 24.51 -42.13
C GLY A 452 -8.10 25.31 -42.08
N LYS A 453 -8.08 26.48 -41.43
CA LYS A 453 -6.83 27.22 -41.17
C LYS A 453 -5.82 26.39 -40.40
N ALA A 454 -6.25 25.64 -39.38
CA ALA A 454 -5.37 24.77 -38.60
C ALA A 454 -4.76 23.64 -39.46
N GLN A 455 -5.50 23.11 -40.45
CA GLN A 455 -4.98 22.12 -41.40
C GLN A 455 -3.98 22.77 -42.39
N ASN A 456 -4.21 24.01 -42.77
CA ASN A 456 -3.29 24.75 -43.66
C ASN A 456 -1.96 25.11 -42.97
N ARG A 457 -1.95 25.32 -41.63
CA ARG A 457 -0.72 25.56 -40.85
C ARG A 457 0.02 24.25 -40.59
N ARG A 458 0.74 23.74 -41.58
CA ARG A 458 1.39 22.42 -41.57
C ARG A 458 2.82 22.44 -42.06
N ILE A 459 3.52 21.37 -41.81
CA ILE A 459 4.81 21.00 -42.40
C ILE A 459 4.61 19.71 -43.20
N GLU A 460 5.13 19.67 -44.40
CA GLU A 460 5.19 18.48 -45.25
C GLU A 460 6.63 18.05 -45.49
N PHE A 461 6.82 16.75 -45.73
CA PHE A 461 8.10 16.13 -46.08
C PHE A 461 7.91 15.53 -47.49
N VAL A 462 8.62 16.06 -48.45
CA VAL A 462 8.56 15.63 -49.84
C VAL A 462 9.89 14.98 -50.22
N VAL A 463 9.84 13.72 -50.61
CA VAL A 463 11.02 12.98 -51.08
C VAL A 463 11.27 13.33 -52.53
N LYS A 464 12.45 13.87 -52.81
CA LYS A 464 12.91 14.19 -54.18
C LYS A 464 13.80 13.05 -54.69
N GLU A 465 13.62 12.66 -55.92
CA GLU A 465 14.47 11.69 -56.63
C GLU A 465 15.85 12.24 -56.95
#